data_14dfabb2c7642f1cc6be3830b36b5cc4
#
_entry.id   14dfabb2c7642f1cc6be3830b36b5cc4
#
_cell.length_a   1.000
_cell.length_b   1.000
_cell.length_c   1.000
_cell.angle_alpha   90.00
_cell.angle_beta   90.00
_cell.angle_gamma   90.00
#
_symmetry.space_group_name_H-M   'P 1'
#
loop_
_entity.id
_entity.type
_entity.pdbx_description
1 polymer ?
#
loop_
_entity_poly.entity_id
_entity_poly.type
_entity_poly.pdbx_seq_one_letter_code
_entity_poly.pdbx_strand_id
1 'polypeptide(L)'
;GTPVAEFKSFFAKNWKQGIGISLLYLMLGGLVGLNIYSVFRMNPSDTIYHIYIVISLWLGLLYAFLSIYLPAVFSRFEYTTLDFLKNSLFMAVRHTVTSLVLCLISAVAVYLMYRFYILLFVLPAVLTFVNSYGLERVFRKYMIKKEDQGEIPWYWE
;
A
#
# COMPACT_ATOMS: atom_id res chain seq x y z
N GLY A 1 25.02 10.93 14.94
CA GLY A 1 25.25 10.85 13.49
C GLY A 1 24.51 11.95 12.74
N THR A 2 25.00 12.37 11.60
CA THR A 2 24.28 13.34 10.78
C THR A 2 23.11 12.65 10.09
N PRO A 3 21.91 13.27 9.99
CA PRO A 3 20.73 12.68 9.35
C PRO A 3 20.98 12.13 7.95
N VAL A 4 21.93 12.75 7.23
CA VAL A 4 22.35 12.34 5.88
C VAL A 4 23.13 11.02 5.90
N ALA A 5 23.99 10.82 6.89
CA ALA A 5 24.77 9.58 7.03
C ALA A 5 23.87 8.39 7.41
N GLU A 6 22.90 8.61 8.29
CA GLU A 6 21.89 7.61 8.67
C GLU A 6 21.00 7.24 7.48
N PHE A 7 20.51 8.22 6.75
CA PHE A 7 19.75 7.99 5.50
C PHE A 7 20.55 7.16 4.50
N LYS A 8 21.83 7.52 4.29
CA LYS A 8 22.71 6.84 3.34
C LYS A 8 22.96 5.38 3.74
N SER A 9 23.18 5.11 5.03
CA SER A 9 23.38 3.75 5.54
C SER A 9 22.10 2.90 5.45
N PHE A 10 20.95 3.46 5.81
CA PHE A 10 19.65 2.81 5.66
C PHE A 10 19.31 2.51 4.19
N PHE A 11 19.52 3.47 3.32
CA PHE A 11 19.31 3.29 1.88
C PHE A 11 20.25 2.21 1.31
N ALA A 12 21.53 2.23 1.64
CA ALA A 12 22.49 1.23 1.18
C ALA A 12 22.17 -0.18 1.65
N LYS A 13 21.58 -0.33 2.86
CA LYS A 13 21.17 -1.62 3.42
C LYS A 13 19.91 -2.17 2.73
N ASN A 14 18.95 -1.31 2.45
CA ASN A 14 17.60 -1.73 2.08
C ASN A 14 17.24 -1.55 0.59
N TRP A 15 18.09 -0.91 -0.23
CA TRP A 15 17.77 -0.59 -1.62
C TRP A 15 17.45 -1.82 -2.49
N LYS A 16 18.19 -2.92 -2.31
CA LYS A 16 17.95 -4.17 -3.06
C LYS A 16 16.57 -4.76 -2.73
N GLN A 17 16.21 -4.74 -1.45
CA GLN A 17 14.90 -5.20 -0.99
C GLN A 17 13.78 -4.27 -1.48
N GLY A 18 14.00 -2.96 -1.46
CA GLY A 18 13.07 -1.97 -2.01
C GLY A 18 12.82 -2.17 -3.50
N ILE A 19 13.85 -2.44 -4.29
CA ILE A 19 13.71 -2.77 -5.72
C ILE A 19 12.92 -4.07 -5.90
N GLY A 20 13.23 -5.12 -5.14
CA GLY A 20 12.51 -6.39 -5.19
C GLY A 20 11.02 -6.23 -4.90
N ILE A 21 10.67 -5.50 -3.86
CA ILE A 21 9.27 -5.19 -3.50
C ILE A 21 8.59 -4.38 -4.60
N SER A 22 9.27 -3.35 -5.14
CA SER A 22 8.73 -2.50 -6.21
C SER A 22 8.47 -3.28 -7.49
N LEU A 23 9.38 -4.17 -7.89
CA LEU A 23 9.19 -5.04 -9.05
C LEU A 23 8.02 -5.98 -8.87
N LEU A 24 7.91 -6.60 -7.71
CA LEU A 24 6.82 -7.52 -7.39
C LEU A 24 5.47 -6.77 -7.36
N TYR A 25 5.44 -5.57 -6.80
CA TYR A 25 4.27 -4.69 -6.80
C TYR A 25 3.86 -4.28 -8.23
N LEU A 26 4.83 -3.93 -9.08
CA LEU A 26 4.56 -3.61 -10.50
C LEU A 26 4.04 -4.82 -11.28
N MET A 27 4.57 -6.02 -11.03
CA MET A 27 4.06 -7.25 -11.64
C MET A 27 2.60 -7.51 -11.25
N LEU A 28 2.28 -7.39 -9.95
CA LEU A 28 0.90 -7.52 -9.48
C LEU A 28 -0.02 -6.47 -10.10
N GLY A 29 0.43 -5.22 -10.19
CA GLY A 29 -0.31 -4.14 -10.85
C GLY A 29 -0.53 -4.41 -12.34
N GLY A 30 0.46 -4.95 -13.02
CA GLY A 30 0.35 -5.38 -14.41
C GLY A 30 -0.71 -6.48 -14.61
N LEU A 31 -0.71 -7.50 -13.73
CA LEU A 31 -1.72 -8.57 -13.76
C LEU A 31 -3.14 -8.04 -13.50
N VAL A 32 -3.30 -7.16 -12.51
CA VAL A 32 -4.60 -6.52 -12.23
C VAL A 32 -5.04 -5.65 -13.41
N GLY A 33 -4.13 -4.89 -14.00
CA GLY A 33 -4.39 -4.06 -15.18
C GLY A 33 -4.81 -4.88 -16.40
N LEU A 34 -4.14 -5.99 -16.68
CA LEU A 34 -4.51 -6.91 -17.75
C LEU A 34 -5.87 -7.56 -17.50
N ASN A 35 -6.17 -7.91 -16.25
CA ASN A 35 -7.48 -8.45 -15.89
C ASN A 35 -8.60 -7.43 -16.15
N ILE A 36 -8.42 -6.19 -15.69
CA ILE A 36 -9.37 -5.09 -15.94
C ILE A 36 -9.53 -4.82 -17.46
N TYR A 37 -8.41 -4.77 -18.19
CA TYR A 37 -8.44 -4.59 -19.65
C TYR A 37 -9.23 -5.70 -20.34
N SER A 38 -9.08 -6.96 -19.90
CA SER A 38 -9.82 -8.09 -20.45
C SER A 38 -11.33 -7.94 -20.26
N VAL A 39 -11.78 -7.42 -19.12
CA VAL A 39 -13.21 -7.13 -18.86
C VAL A 39 -13.78 -6.15 -19.87
N PHE A 40 -13.03 -5.09 -20.23
CA PHE A 40 -13.49 -4.11 -21.24
C PHE A 40 -13.58 -4.68 -22.66
N ARG A 41 -12.95 -5.83 -22.93
CA ARG A 41 -12.99 -6.52 -24.22
C ARG A 41 -14.07 -7.59 -24.31
N MET A 42 -14.66 -7.99 -23.20
CA MET A 42 -15.70 -9.02 -23.14
C MET A 42 -17.07 -8.47 -23.48
N ASN A 43 -17.95 -9.34 -24.02
CA ASN A 43 -19.34 -8.99 -24.27
C ASN A 43 -20.15 -8.97 -22.96
N PRO A 44 -20.89 -7.89 -22.65
CA PRO A 44 -21.68 -7.80 -21.42
C PRO A 44 -22.78 -8.85 -21.29
N SER A 45 -23.20 -9.47 -22.39
CA SER A 45 -24.23 -10.52 -22.40
C SER A 45 -23.74 -11.90 -21.94
N ASP A 46 -22.44 -12.08 -21.84
CA ASP A 46 -21.88 -13.37 -21.43
C ASP A 46 -21.93 -13.54 -19.91
N THR A 47 -22.36 -14.70 -19.43
CA THR A 47 -22.35 -15.03 -18.00
C THR A 47 -20.94 -14.92 -17.40
N ILE A 48 -19.92 -15.27 -18.18
CA ILE A 48 -18.51 -15.19 -17.80
C ILE A 48 -18.09 -13.73 -17.52
N TYR A 49 -18.63 -12.76 -18.26
CA TYR A 49 -18.35 -11.33 -18.03
C TYR A 49 -18.67 -10.89 -16.60
N HIS A 50 -19.79 -11.31 -16.04
CA HIS A 50 -20.21 -10.94 -14.70
C HIS A 50 -19.27 -11.52 -13.62
N ILE A 51 -18.79 -12.75 -13.84
CA ILE A 51 -17.81 -13.39 -12.97
C ILE A 51 -16.48 -12.62 -13.00
N TYR A 52 -16.01 -12.26 -14.20
CA TYR A 52 -14.77 -11.48 -14.37
C TYR A 52 -14.85 -10.10 -13.76
N ILE A 53 -15.98 -9.40 -13.82
CA ILE A 53 -16.19 -8.11 -13.15
C ILE A 53 -16.00 -8.26 -11.64
N VAL A 54 -16.65 -9.25 -11.03
CA VAL A 54 -16.56 -9.46 -9.57
C VAL A 54 -15.13 -9.74 -9.17
N ILE A 55 -14.43 -10.62 -9.90
CA ILE A 55 -13.01 -10.93 -9.65
C ILE A 55 -12.14 -9.67 -9.80
N SER A 56 -12.36 -8.87 -10.86
CA SER A 56 -11.61 -7.64 -11.12
C SER A 56 -11.80 -6.61 -10.01
N LEU A 57 -13.02 -6.46 -9.52
CA LEU A 57 -13.31 -5.55 -8.40
C LEU A 57 -12.58 -5.97 -7.11
N TRP A 58 -12.59 -7.29 -6.79
CA TRP A 58 -11.88 -7.81 -5.64
C TRP A 58 -10.37 -7.65 -5.75
N LEU A 59 -9.80 -8.02 -6.91
CA LEU A 59 -8.36 -7.86 -7.16
C LEU A 59 -7.94 -6.39 -7.13
N GLY A 60 -8.72 -5.51 -7.73
CA GLY A 60 -8.49 -4.06 -7.71
C GLY A 60 -8.53 -3.49 -6.30
N LEU A 61 -9.49 -3.92 -5.48
CA LEU A 61 -9.60 -3.50 -4.08
C LEU A 61 -8.40 -3.98 -3.24
N LEU A 62 -8.01 -5.25 -3.38
CA LEU A 62 -6.84 -5.80 -2.69
C LEU A 62 -5.56 -5.07 -3.11
N TYR A 63 -5.41 -4.77 -4.39
CA TYR A 63 -4.27 -4.01 -4.90
C TYR A 63 -4.24 -2.58 -4.37
N ALA A 64 -5.40 -1.91 -4.29
CA ALA A 64 -5.52 -0.59 -3.69
C ALA A 64 -5.14 -0.59 -2.20
N PHE A 65 -5.57 -1.60 -1.44
CA PHE A 65 -5.16 -1.79 -0.05
C PHE A 65 -3.65 -1.98 0.07
N LEU A 66 -3.09 -2.83 -0.79
CA LEU A 66 -1.65 -3.07 -0.82
C LEU A 66 -0.87 -1.77 -1.12
N SER A 67 -1.37 -0.94 -2.03
CA SER A 67 -0.77 0.36 -2.39
C SER A 67 -0.64 1.31 -1.20
N ILE A 68 -1.60 1.29 -0.28
CA ILE A 68 -1.62 2.16 0.90
C ILE A 68 -0.72 1.60 2.00
N TYR A 69 -0.81 0.30 2.28
CA TYR A 69 -0.13 -0.31 3.42
C TYR A 69 1.33 -0.67 3.14
N LEU A 70 1.66 -1.11 1.93
CA LEU A 70 3.00 -1.61 1.60
C LEU A 70 4.10 -0.57 1.86
N PRO A 71 4.02 0.69 1.38
CA PRO A 71 5.05 1.69 1.65
C PRO A 71 5.18 2.02 3.14
N ALA A 72 4.05 2.06 3.84
CA ALA A 72 4.00 2.38 5.26
C ALA A 72 4.57 1.26 6.13
N VAL A 73 4.28 0.00 5.81
CA VAL A 73 4.88 -1.16 6.49
C VAL A 73 6.37 -1.25 6.19
N PHE A 74 6.78 -1.00 4.94
CA PHE A 74 8.19 -0.98 4.56
C PHE A 74 9.01 0.07 5.32
N SER A 75 8.41 1.23 5.60
CA SER A 75 9.10 2.32 6.32
C SER A 75 9.23 2.07 7.83
N ARG A 76 8.44 1.17 8.41
CA ARG A 76 8.33 1.01 9.88
C ARG A 76 8.73 -0.37 10.42
N PHE A 77 8.78 -1.39 9.56
CA PHE A 77 9.04 -2.76 9.97
C PHE A 77 10.14 -3.38 9.13
N GLU A 78 10.98 -4.21 9.74
CA GLU A 78 11.97 -5.02 9.03
C GLU A 78 11.39 -6.42 8.81
N TYR A 79 11.00 -6.72 7.58
CA TYR A 79 10.47 -8.02 7.15
C TYR A 79 11.20 -8.53 5.91
N THR A 80 11.05 -9.82 5.59
CA THR A 80 11.41 -10.35 4.28
C THR A 80 10.47 -9.83 3.19
N THR A 81 10.88 -9.87 1.92
CA THR A 81 10.09 -9.32 0.80
C THR A 81 8.67 -9.89 0.73
N LEU A 82 8.52 -11.20 0.95
CA LEU A 82 7.22 -11.87 0.96
C LEU A 82 6.40 -11.53 2.21
N ASP A 83 7.06 -11.38 3.35
CA ASP A 83 6.39 -11.03 4.61
C ASP A 83 5.84 -9.61 4.58
N PHE A 84 6.48 -8.67 3.87
CA PHE A 84 5.91 -7.34 3.63
C PHE A 84 4.55 -7.40 2.94
N LEU A 85 4.43 -8.19 1.89
CA LEU A 85 3.16 -8.35 1.17
C LEU A 85 2.10 -9.01 2.06
N LYS A 86 2.47 -10.10 2.71
CA LYS A 86 1.57 -10.86 3.58
C LYS A 86 1.07 -10.02 4.76
N ASN A 87 1.97 -9.32 5.45
CA ASN A 87 1.60 -8.49 6.60
C ASN A 87 0.82 -7.25 6.18
N SER A 88 1.15 -6.62 5.05
CA SER A 88 0.39 -5.48 4.51
C SER A 88 -1.04 -5.88 4.19
N LEU A 89 -1.25 -7.01 3.51
CA LEU A 89 -2.59 -7.53 3.22
C LEU A 89 -3.33 -7.93 4.49
N PHE A 90 -2.66 -8.60 5.43
CA PHE A 90 -3.27 -9.02 6.68
C PHE A 90 -3.75 -7.81 7.51
N MET A 91 -2.92 -6.78 7.63
CA MET A 91 -3.30 -5.53 8.32
C MET A 91 -4.46 -4.82 7.62
N ALA A 92 -4.44 -4.76 6.29
CA ALA A 92 -5.48 -4.13 5.49
C ALA A 92 -6.83 -4.83 5.64
N VAL A 93 -6.86 -6.16 5.60
CA VAL A 93 -8.08 -6.96 5.75
C VAL A 93 -8.59 -6.91 7.19
N ARG A 94 -7.70 -6.97 8.18
CA ARG A 94 -8.11 -6.91 9.59
C ARG A 94 -8.71 -5.55 9.98
N HIS A 95 -8.28 -4.48 9.34
CA HIS A 95 -8.77 -3.11 9.55
C HIS A 95 -9.54 -2.58 8.35
N THR A 96 -10.44 -3.38 7.80
CA THR A 96 -11.18 -3.11 6.56
C THR A 96 -11.84 -1.74 6.53
N VAL A 97 -12.46 -1.30 7.64
CA VAL A 97 -13.13 0.01 7.71
C VAL A 97 -12.13 1.15 7.49
N THR A 98 -10.99 1.13 8.20
CA THR A 98 -9.94 2.13 8.02
C THR A 98 -9.37 2.08 6.60
N SER A 99 -9.14 0.89 6.08
CA SER A 99 -8.62 0.67 4.71
C SER A 99 -9.57 1.22 3.66
N LEU A 100 -10.88 1.01 3.81
CA LEU A 100 -11.89 1.54 2.89
C LEU A 100 -11.95 3.07 2.93
N VAL A 101 -11.90 3.67 4.11
CA VAL A 101 -11.87 5.15 4.25
C VAL A 101 -10.62 5.73 3.57
N LEU A 102 -9.45 5.16 3.82
CA LEU A 102 -8.20 5.61 3.20
C LEU A 102 -8.21 5.40 1.67
N CYS A 103 -8.81 4.30 1.21
CA CYS A 103 -8.97 4.02 -0.22
C CYS A 103 -9.89 5.05 -0.89
N LEU A 104 -11.00 5.42 -0.26
CA LEU A 104 -11.90 6.47 -0.75
C LEU A 104 -11.20 7.82 -0.81
N ILE A 105 -10.49 8.21 0.24
CA ILE A 105 -9.71 9.46 0.27
C ILE A 105 -8.67 9.46 -0.86
N SER A 106 -7.97 8.35 -1.06
CA SER A 106 -6.97 8.20 -2.12
C SER A 106 -7.60 8.28 -3.51
N ALA A 107 -8.76 7.66 -3.72
CA ALA A 107 -9.47 7.71 -4.99
C ALA A 107 -9.94 9.13 -5.32
N VAL A 108 -10.49 9.86 -4.35
CA VAL A 108 -10.88 11.28 -4.51
C VAL A 108 -9.67 12.14 -4.83
N ALA A 109 -8.54 11.94 -4.13
CA ALA A 109 -7.32 12.69 -4.39
C ALA A 109 -6.78 12.43 -5.82
N VAL A 110 -6.75 11.19 -6.28
CA VAL A 110 -6.34 10.83 -7.65
C VAL A 110 -7.27 11.47 -8.68
N TYR A 111 -8.59 11.44 -8.44
CA TYR A 111 -9.57 12.12 -9.30
C TYR A 111 -9.33 13.63 -9.38
N LEU A 112 -9.06 14.28 -8.25
CA LEU A 112 -8.74 15.70 -8.20
C LEU A 112 -7.43 16.03 -8.92
N MET A 113 -6.39 15.18 -8.79
CA MET A 113 -5.14 15.32 -9.54
C MET A 113 -5.37 15.24 -11.06
N TYR A 114 -6.23 14.33 -11.50
CA TYR A 114 -6.60 14.20 -12.91
C TYR A 114 -7.35 15.43 -13.42
N ARG A 115 -8.23 16.00 -12.61
CA ARG A 115 -9.04 17.17 -12.98
C ARG A 115 -8.25 18.48 -12.95
N PHE A 116 -7.33 18.61 -12.00
CA PHE A 116 -6.52 19.81 -11.77
C PHE A 116 -5.04 19.45 -11.73
N TYR A 117 -4.36 19.56 -12.85
CA TYR A 117 -2.93 19.18 -12.96
C TYR A 117 -2.00 19.91 -11.98
N ILE A 118 -2.35 21.15 -11.56
CA ILE A 118 -1.60 21.92 -10.55
C ILE A 118 -1.56 21.19 -9.20
N LEU A 119 -2.61 20.44 -8.85
CA LEU A 119 -2.69 19.69 -7.61
C LEU A 119 -1.74 18.47 -7.59
N LEU A 120 -1.21 18.07 -8.74
CA LEU A 120 -0.26 16.96 -8.86
C LEU A 120 1.00 17.17 -7.99
N PHE A 121 1.41 18.41 -7.75
CA PHE A 121 2.59 18.73 -6.94
C PHE A 121 2.31 18.71 -5.43
N VAL A 122 1.10 19.06 -5.01
CA VAL A 122 0.76 19.24 -3.59
C VAL A 122 0.00 18.03 -3.02
N LEU A 123 -0.95 17.49 -3.78
CA LEU A 123 -1.80 16.41 -3.32
C LEU A 123 -1.07 15.10 -2.93
N PRO A 124 0.00 14.65 -3.61
CA PRO A 124 0.72 13.47 -3.18
C PRO A 124 1.30 13.60 -1.77
N ALA A 125 1.83 14.78 -1.42
CA ALA A 125 2.35 15.04 -0.08
C ALA A 125 1.23 15.04 0.98
N VAL A 126 0.12 15.72 0.69
CA VAL A 126 -1.06 15.74 1.57
C VAL A 126 -1.65 14.34 1.72
N LEU A 127 -1.77 13.59 0.64
CA LEU A 127 -2.29 12.22 0.64
C LEU A 127 -1.43 11.30 1.49
N THR A 128 -0.10 11.38 1.34
CA THR A 128 0.85 10.60 2.14
C THR A 128 0.71 10.94 3.62
N PHE A 129 0.56 12.21 3.94
CA PHE A 129 0.37 12.67 5.32
C PHE A 129 -0.94 12.13 5.93
N VAL A 130 -2.07 12.24 5.21
CA VAL A 130 -3.38 11.74 5.67
C VAL A 130 -3.36 10.23 5.82
N ASN A 131 -2.80 9.50 4.86
CA ASN A 131 -2.66 8.05 4.92
C ASN A 131 -1.76 7.63 6.10
N SER A 132 -0.65 8.33 6.33
CA SER A 132 0.23 8.07 7.47
C SER A 132 -0.48 8.25 8.81
N TYR A 133 -1.28 9.30 8.95
CA TYR A 133 -2.06 9.54 10.17
C TYR A 133 -3.10 8.45 10.43
N GLY A 134 -3.83 8.02 9.39
CA GLY A 134 -4.79 6.92 9.50
C GLY A 134 -4.13 5.57 9.83
N LEU A 135 -2.98 5.30 9.20
CA LEU A 135 -2.22 4.07 9.41
C LEU A 135 -1.52 4.03 10.76
N GLU A 136 -1.12 5.17 11.32
CA GLU A 136 -0.50 5.22 12.64
C GLU A 136 -1.41 4.64 13.73
N ARG A 137 -2.71 4.90 13.65
CA ARG A 137 -3.71 4.32 14.57
C ARG A 137 -3.74 2.79 14.47
N VAL A 138 -3.57 2.24 13.27
CA VAL A 138 -3.50 0.79 13.04
C VAL A 138 -2.17 0.25 13.59
N PHE A 139 -1.05 0.88 13.27
CA PHE A 139 0.28 0.42 13.65
C PHE A 139 0.54 0.45 15.15
N ARG A 140 0.02 1.44 15.87
CA ARG A 140 0.12 1.50 17.35
C ARG A 140 -0.34 0.19 18.01
N LYS A 141 -1.40 -0.44 17.51
CA LYS A 141 -1.87 -1.72 18.06
C LYS A 141 -0.88 -2.86 17.89
N TYR A 142 -0.09 -2.84 16.82
CA TYR A 142 0.93 -3.86 16.56
C TYR A 142 2.24 -3.58 17.27
N MET A 143 2.60 -2.32 17.47
CA MET A 143 3.79 -1.89 18.22
C MET A 143 3.66 -2.24 19.70
N ILE A 144 2.54 -1.91 20.36
CA ILE A 144 2.28 -2.22 21.77
C ILE A 144 2.37 -3.74 22.01
N LYS A 145 1.88 -4.54 21.07
CA LYS A 145 1.93 -6.01 21.17
C LYS A 145 3.36 -6.57 21.12
N LYS A 146 4.30 -5.86 20.47
CA LYS A 146 5.72 -6.21 20.45
C LYS A 146 6.43 -5.82 21.75
N GLU A 147 6.07 -4.68 22.34
CA GLU A 147 6.57 -4.26 23.67
C GLU A 147 6.19 -5.28 24.75
N ASP A 148 4.96 -5.78 24.75
CA ASP A 148 4.49 -6.82 25.67
C ASP A 148 5.26 -8.15 25.50
N GLN A 149 5.90 -8.39 24.36
CA GLN A 149 6.74 -9.54 24.08
C GLN A 149 8.21 -9.35 24.43
N GLY A 150 8.59 -8.19 25.01
CA GLY A 150 9.95 -7.87 25.45
C GLY A 150 10.91 -7.49 24.31
N GLU A 151 10.41 -7.29 23.11
CA GLU A 151 11.19 -6.72 22.00
C GLU A 151 11.17 -5.20 22.08
N ILE A 152 12.33 -4.59 22.38
CA ILE A 152 12.48 -3.12 22.39
C ILE A 152 12.35 -2.65 20.93
N PRO A 153 11.38 -1.77 20.63
CA PRO A 153 11.24 -1.24 19.29
C PRO A 153 12.49 -0.42 18.91
N TRP A 154 13.00 -0.63 17.71
CA TRP A 154 14.22 0.02 17.18
C TRP A 154 14.19 1.57 17.22
N TYR A 155 13.02 2.19 17.34
CA TYR A 155 12.85 3.64 17.46
C TYR A 155 13.02 4.19 18.88
N TRP A 156 13.37 3.34 19.86
CA TRP A 156 13.72 3.72 21.23
C TRP A 156 15.24 3.64 21.47
N GLU A 157 16.04 3.12 20.54
CA GLU A 157 17.48 3.16 20.53
C GLU A 157 17.99 4.45 19.82
#